data_0d1fcd6e9b1a10c126ff25f4d902bb4d
#
_entry.id   0d1fcd6e9b1a10c126ff25f4d902bb4d
#
_cell.length_a   1.000
_cell.length_b   1.000
_cell.length_c   1.000
_cell.angle_alpha   90.00
_cell.angle_beta   90.00
_cell.angle_gamma   90.00
#
_symmetry.space_group_name_H-M   'P 1'
#
loop_
_entity.id
_entity.type
_entity.pdbx_description
1 polymer ?
#
loop_
_entity_poly.entity_id
_entity_poly.type
_entity_poly.pdbx_seq_one_letter_code
_entity_poly.pdbx_strand_id
1 'polypeptide(L)'
;MEHGTYIELKKGEQFSIQGKMNCRGAYIENGLLRYTRVDERGNIHIVGYTFSEEFAGSLCTLIEPNQPSLVTIEAVCDSKIYYLPYSKLEDFFATNAETAQIKCALVEQSYSLMYHRLLDMYCKTTEELYLDLLNRCPDIQEYITLKEVASFLHVTPETI
;
A
#
# COMPACT_ATOMS: atom_id res chain seq x y z
N MET A 1 -15.74 1.16 -13.32
CA MET A 1 -14.49 1.90 -13.59
C MET A 1 -14.67 3.17 -14.43
N GLU A 2 -15.87 3.68 -14.56
CA GLU A 2 -16.20 4.86 -15.42
C GLU A 2 -15.61 6.20 -14.94
N HIS A 3 -15.02 6.28 -13.76
CA HIS A 3 -14.55 7.56 -13.20
C HIS A 3 -13.07 7.58 -12.79
N GLY A 4 -12.36 6.47 -12.95
CA GLY A 4 -10.93 6.39 -12.63
C GLY A 4 -10.06 6.90 -13.78
N THR A 5 -8.99 7.62 -13.45
CA THR A 5 -7.99 8.03 -14.45
C THR A 5 -6.93 6.93 -14.55
N TYR A 6 -6.76 6.40 -15.76
CA TYR A 6 -5.69 5.44 -16.06
C TYR A 6 -4.36 6.17 -16.17
N ILE A 7 -3.33 5.63 -15.53
CA ILE A 7 -1.94 6.07 -15.67
C ILE A 7 -0.99 4.88 -15.67
N GLU A 8 0.15 5.04 -16.31
CA GLU A 8 1.30 4.15 -16.23
C GLU A 8 2.37 4.80 -15.38
N LEU A 9 2.75 4.13 -14.30
CA LEU A 9 3.88 4.53 -13.47
C LEU A 9 5.11 3.74 -13.92
N LYS A 10 6.20 4.44 -14.19
CA LYS A 10 7.49 3.81 -14.43
C LYS A 10 8.13 3.39 -13.11
N LYS A 11 9.00 2.38 -13.16
CA LYS A 11 9.79 1.96 -12.01
C LYS A 11 10.44 3.17 -11.33
N GLY A 12 10.22 3.31 -10.02
CA GLY A 12 10.72 4.42 -9.19
C GLY A 12 9.85 5.67 -9.18
N GLU A 13 8.77 5.74 -9.98
CA GLU A 13 7.85 6.87 -9.93
C GLU A 13 6.98 6.81 -8.67
N GLN A 14 6.80 7.98 -8.06
CA GLN A 14 6.08 8.11 -6.80
C GLN A 14 4.61 8.44 -7.04
N PHE A 15 3.72 7.60 -6.55
CA PHE A 15 2.28 7.82 -6.53
C PHE A 15 1.86 8.75 -5.37
N SER A 16 2.51 8.61 -4.22
CA SER A 16 2.29 9.43 -3.01
C SER A 16 3.62 9.72 -2.34
N ILE A 17 3.73 10.86 -1.66
CA ILE A 17 4.96 11.29 -0.98
C ILE A 17 4.64 11.56 0.48
N GLN A 18 5.43 10.98 1.40
CA GLN A 18 5.33 11.23 2.84
C GLN A 18 5.38 12.73 3.14
N GLY A 19 4.48 13.20 3.99
CA GLY A 19 4.40 14.61 4.40
C GLY A 19 3.73 15.53 3.36
N LYS A 20 3.35 15.04 2.18
CA LYS A 20 2.60 15.81 1.19
C LYS A 20 1.13 15.47 1.24
N MET A 21 0.30 16.48 0.97
CA MET A 21 -1.13 16.28 0.74
C MET A 21 -1.30 15.54 -0.58
N ASN A 22 -1.67 14.29 -0.49
CA ASN A 22 -1.90 13.44 -1.66
C ASN A 22 -3.03 12.47 -1.38
N CYS A 23 -4.24 12.98 -1.54
CA CYS A 23 -5.45 12.24 -1.24
C CYS A 23 -5.93 11.50 -2.47
N ARG A 24 -5.30 10.35 -2.79
CA ARG A 24 -5.68 9.49 -3.92
C ARG A 24 -5.77 8.04 -3.47
N GLY A 25 -6.78 7.35 -3.98
CA GLY A 25 -6.85 5.89 -3.98
C GLY A 25 -6.60 5.37 -5.40
N ALA A 26 -5.99 4.21 -5.52
CA ALA A 26 -5.75 3.56 -6.80
C ALA A 26 -6.12 2.08 -6.75
N TYR A 27 -6.52 1.54 -7.89
CA TYR A 27 -6.59 0.10 -8.16
C TYR A 27 -5.41 -0.26 -9.07
N ILE A 28 -4.66 -1.28 -8.70
CA ILE A 28 -3.52 -1.76 -9.48
C ILE A 28 -4.03 -2.82 -10.45
N GLU A 29 -4.08 -2.48 -11.74
CA GLU A 29 -4.41 -3.46 -12.78
C GLU A 29 -3.27 -4.46 -12.97
N ASN A 30 -2.03 -3.95 -13.02
CA ASN A 30 -0.82 -4.75 -13.14
C ASN A 30 0.34 -3.98 -12.53
N GLY A 31 1.19 -4.65 -11.75
CA GLY A 31 2.40 -4.07 -11.19
C GLY A 31 2.56 -4.31 -9.69
N LEU A 32 3.48 -3.57 -9.10
CA LEU A 32 3.86 -3.67 -7.70
C LEU A 32 4.19 -2.29 -7.16
N LEU A 33 3.50 -1.87 -6.12
CA LEU A 33 3.78 -0.64 -5.39
C LEU A 33 4.37 -0.95 -4.01
N ARG A 34 5.37 -0.19 -3.60
CA ARG A 34 6.04 -0.26 -2.31
C ARG A 34 5.67 0.95 -1.46
N TYR A 35 5.45 0.72 -0.19
CA TYR A 35 5.23 1.74 0.82
C TYR A 35 6.48 1.90 1.66
N THR A 36 7.00 3.12 1.71
CA THR A 36 8.16 3.45 2.55
C THR A 36 7.81 4.56 3.52
N ARG A 37 8.45 4.52 4.68
CA ARG A 37 8.40 5.58 5.68
C ARG A 37 9.81 5.94 6.10
N VAL A 38 10.09 7.23 6.12
CA VAL A 38 11.34 7.78 6.67
C VAL A 38 11.09 8.13 8.13
N ASP A 39 11.92 7.60 9.03
CA ASP A 39 11.88 7.94 10.45
C ASP A 39 12.58 9.29 10.75
N GLU A 40 12.51 9.75 12.01
CA GLU A 40 13.12 11.01 12.45
C GLU A 40 14.65 11.03 12.33
N ARG A 41 15.28 9.87 12.19
CA ARG A 41 16.74 9.70 12.01
C ARG A 41 17.15 9.68 10.54
N GLY A 42 16.16 9.70 9.62
CA GLY A 42 16.39 9.63 8.18
C GLY A 42 16.50 8.20 7.63
N ASN A 43 16.23 7.15 8.43
CA ASN A 43 16.24 5.78 7.93
C ASN A 43 14.95 5.49 7.15
N ILE A 44 15.08 4.76 6.05
CA ILE A 44 13.95 4.34 5.22
C ILE A 44 13.53 2.95 5.65
N HIS A 45 12.26 2.81 6.00
CA HIS A 45 11.63 1.54 6.36
C HIS A 45 10.60 1.16 5.30
N ILE A 46 10.61 -0.10 4.85
CA ILE A 46 9.57 -0.64 4.00
C ILE A 46 8.43 -1.13 4.89
N VAL A 47 7.27 -0.50 4.74
CA VAL A 47 6.12 -0.76 5.61
C VAL A 47 4.99 -1.52 4.92
N GLY A 48 5.07 -1.73 3.61
CA GLY A 48 4.05 -2.45 2.86
C GLY A 48 4.37 -2.63 1.39
N TYR A 49 3.60 -3.53 0.80
CA TYR A 49 3.48 -3.73 -0.63
C TYR A 49 2.03 -3.87 -1.01
N THR A 50 1.68 -3.43 -2.22
CA THR A 50 0.39 -3.68 -2.85
C THR A 50 0.66 -4.26 -4.24
N PHE A 51 -0.03 -5.34 -4.56
CA PHE A 51 0.18 -6.14 -5.75
C PHE A 51 -0.92 -5.88 -6.79
N SER A 52 -0.77 -6.52 -7.97
CA SER A 52 -1.82 -6.53 -8.99
C SER A 52 -3.16 -6.98 -8.40
N GLU A 53 -4.24 -6.38 -8.89
CA GLU A 53 -5.63 -6.63 -8.48
C GLU A 53 -5.97 -6.19 -7.04
N GLU A 54 -5.09 -5.40 -6.40
CA GLU A 54 -5.32 -4.83 -5.07
C GLU A 54 -5.55 -3.31 -5.12
N PHE A 55 -6.11 -2.77 -4.05
CA PHE A 55 -6.25 -1.31 -3.88
C PHE A 55 -5.06 -0.73 -3.14
N ALA A 56 -4.50 0.33 -3.71
CA ALA A 56 -3.41 1.12 -3.13
C ALA A 56 -3.92 2.48 -2.66
N GLY A 57 -3.33 2.97 -1.57
CA GLY A 57 -3.62 4.30 -1.04
C GLY A 57 -3.18 4.41 0.42
N SER A 58 -3.15 5.63 0.93
CA SER A 58 -2.98 5.82 2.36
C SER A 58 -4.34 5.65 3.03
N LEU A 59 -4.47 4.64 3.91
CA LEU A 59 -5.71 4.42 4.65
C LEU A 59 -6.11 5.65 5.48
N CYS A 60 -5.09 6.38 5.99
CA CYS A 60 -5.33 7.64 6.69
C CYS A 60 -6.12 8.64 5.84
N THR A 61 -5.95 8.61 4.52
CA THR A 61 -6.70 9.46 3.59
C THR A 61 -8.20 9.15 3.59
N LEU A 62 -8.61 7.90 3.78
CA LEU A 62 -10.02 7.51 3.87
C LEU A 62 -10.66 7.90 5.22
N ILE A 63 -9.86 7.95 6.28
CA ILE A 63 -10.30 8.22 7.65
C ILE A 63 -10.12 9.71 7.97
N GLU A 64 -8.97 10.27 7.60
CA GLU A 64 -8.57 11.65 7.88
C GLU A 64 -8.08 12.33 6.59
N PRO A 65 -8.99 12.77 5.70
CA PRO A 65 -8.63 13.25 4.35
C PRO A 65 -7.76 14.51 4.33
N ASN A 66 -7.74 15.27 5.43
CA ASN A 66 -6.97 16.51 5.54
C ASN A 66 -5.58 16.30 6.17
N GLN A 67 -5.12 15.07 6.32
CA GLN A 67 -3.80 14.77 6.83
C GLN A 67 -2.81 14.48 5.69
N PRO A 68 -1.54 14.92 5.82
CA PRO A 68 -0.49 14.53 4.89
C PRO A 68 -0.29 13.01 4.88
N SER A 69 0.16 12.47 3.74
CA SER A 69 0.49 11.04 3.66
C SER A 69 1.54 10.66 4.68
N LEU A 70 1.31 9.59 5.42
CA LEU A 70 2.26 9.04 6.39
C LEU A 70 3.39 8.23 5.71
N VAL A 71 3.24 7.94 4.42
CA VAL A 71 4.14 7.07 3.66
C VAL A 71 4.39 7.62 2.26
N THR A 72 5.52 7.24 1.69
CA THR A 72 5.74 7.36 0.25
C THR A 72 5.32 6.06 -0.41
N ILE A 73 4.56 6.13 -1.51
CA ILE A 73 4.13 4.99 -2.32
C ILE A 73 4.79 5.16 -3.69
N GLU A 74 5.58 4.18 -4.11
CA GLU A 74 6.30 4.22 -5.38
C GLU A 74 6.20 2.90 -6.15
N ALA A 75 6.32 2.97 -7.47
CA ALA A 75 6.31 1.80 -8.34
C ALA A 75 7.66 1.05 -8.26
N VAL A 76 7.61 -0.24 -7.93
CA VAL A 76 8.78 -1.13 -7.90
C VAL A 76 9.13 -1.63 -9.29
N CYS A 77 8.13 -1.77 -10.16
CA CYS A 77 8.25 -2.07 -11.58
C CYS A 77 7.27 -1.18 -12.36
N ASP A 78 7.36 -1.20 -13.70
CA ASP A 78 6.38 -0.52 -14.54
C ASP A 78 4.98 -1.03 -14.18
N SER A 79 4.10 -0.12 -13.78
CA SER A 79 2.81 -0.46 -13.19
C SER A 79 1.67 0.29 -13.87
N LYS A 80 0.55 -0.40 -14.07
CA LYS A 80 -0.68 0.15 -14.64
C LYS A 80 -1.70 0.30 -13.54
N ILE A 81 -2.18 1.52 -13.32
CA ILE A 81 -3.12 1.81 -12.24
C ILE A 81 -4.28 2.68 -12.71
N TYR A 82 -5.43 2.49 -12.07
CA TYR A 82 -6.56 3.42 -12.15
C TYR A 82 -6.64 4.17 -10.84
N TYR A 83 -6.49 5.48 -10.84
CA TYR A 83 -6.60 6.27 -9.63
C TYR A 83 -7.83 7.18 -9.61
N LEU A 84 -8.30 7.47 -8.41
CA LEU A 84 -9.34 8.44 -8.12
C LEU A 84 -8.83 9.43 -7.06
N PRO A 85 -9.01 10.75 -7.29
CA PRO A 85 -8.87 11.74 -6.23
C PRO A 85 -9.82 11.40 -5.07
N TYR A 86 -9.38 11.65 -3.84
CA TYR A 86 -10.20 11.36 -2.66
C TYR A 86 -11.56 12.09 -2.70
N SER A 87 -11.59 13.35 -3.16
CA SER A 87 -12.84 14.11 -3.28
C SER A 87 -13.90 13.37 -4.12
N LYS A 88 -13.48 12.71 -5.20
CA LYS A 88 -14.37 11.88 -6.01
C LYS A 88 -14.84 10.62 -5.31
N LEU A 89 -13.97 10.00 -4.51
CA LEU A 89 -14.34 8.86 -3.65
C LEU A 89 -15.32 9.29 -2.56
N GLU A 90 -15.10 10.45 -1.95
CA GLU A 90 -15.98 10.99 -0.92
C GLU A 90 -17.36 11.33 -1.48
N ASP A 91 -17.42 11.98 -2.65
CA ASP A 91 -18.67 12.26 -3.36
C ASP A 91 -19.44 10.95 -3.66
N PHE A 92 -18.73 9.92 -4.11
CA PHE A 92 -19.33 8.60 -4.35
C PHE A 92 -19.88 7.98 -3.08
N PHE A 93 -19.12 7.98 -1.98
CA PHE A 93 -19.56 7.41 -0.70
C PHE A 93 -20.71 8.19 -0.05
N ALA A 94 -20.85 9.48 -0.38
CA ALA A 94 -21.94 10.32 0.10
C ALA A 94 -23.23 10.20 -0.73
N THR A 95 -23.23 9.44 -1.82
CA THR A 95 -24.36 9.36 -2.77
C THR A 95 -25.61 8.75 -2.13
N ASN A 96 -25.47 7.66 -1.38
CA ASN A 96 -26.58 6.96 -0.72
C ASN A 96 -26.07 6.04 0.40
N ALA A 97 -26.99 5.36 1.10
CA ALA A 97 -26.67 4.46 2.21
C ALA A 97 -25.84 3.24 1.77
N GLU A 98 -26.05 2.73 0.56
CA GLU A 98 -25.32 1.56 0.05
C GLU A 98 -23.84 1.91 -0.19
N THR A 99 -23.56 3.07 -0.81
CA THR A 99 -22.21 3.52 -1.04
C THR A 99 -21.48 3.87 0.26
N ALA A 100 -22.20 4.39 1.26
CA ALA A 100 -21.65 4.59 2.59
C ALA A 100 -21.29 3.27 3.28
N GLN A 101 -22.09 2.21 3.12
CA GLN A 101 -21.75 0.86 3.60
C GLN A 101 -20.51 0.29 2.93
N ILE A 102 -20.31 0.55 1.62
CA ILE A 102 -19.08 0.15 0.92
C ILE A 102 -17.86 0.81 1.58
N LYS A 103 -17.93 2.10 1.91
CA LYS A 103 -16.85 2.78 2.64
C LYS A 103 -16.55 2.10 3.98
N CYS A 104 -17.57 1.81 4.76
CA CYS A 104 -17.40 1.10 6.04
C CYS A 104 -16.73 -0.25 5.86
N ALA A 105 -17.21 -1.05 4.90
CA ALA A 105 -16.64 -2.37 4.61
C ALA A 105 -15.16 -2.30 4.19
N LEU A 106 -14.78 -1.31 3.37
CA LEU A 106 -13.38 -1.08 2.98
C LEU A 106 -12.50 -0.72 4.18
N VAL A 107 -12.98 0.14 5.07
CA VAL A 107 -12.26 0.52 6.29
C VAL A 107 -12.12 -0.66 7.23
N GLU A 108 -13.20 -1.42 7.46
CA GLU A 108 -13.20 -2.63 8.32
C GLU A 108 -12.26 -3.70 7.78
N GLN A 109 -12.30 -3.96 6.47
CA GLN A 109 -11.37 -4.90 5.83
C GLN A 109 -9.92 -4.47 5.98
N SER A 110 -9.63 -3.19 5.74
CA SER A 110 -8.29 -2.64 5.87
C SER A 110 -7.79 -2.70 7.32
N TYR A 111 -8.65 -2.39 8.29
CA TYR A 111 -8.34 -2.52 9.72
C TYR A 111 -8.02 -3.97 10.08
N SER A 112 -8.86 -4.92 9.63
CA SER A 112 -8.65 -6.35 9.86
C SER A 112 -7.31 -6.83 9.30
N LEU A 113 -6.97 -6.46 8.05
CA LEU A 113 -5.69 -6.80 7.43
C LEU A 113 -4.50 -6.24 8.21
N MET A 114 -4.58 -4.98 8.64
CA MET A 114 -3.52 -4.35 9.43
C MET A 114 -3.36 -5.00 10.81
N TYR A 115 -4.48 -5.34 11.46
CA TYR A 115 -4.48 -5.99 12.76
C TYR A 115 -3.88 -7.40 12.70
N HIS A 116 -4.28 -8.21 11.70
CA HIS A 116 -3.68 -9.53 11.48
C HIS A 116 -2.19 -9.44 11.21
N ARG A 117 -1.77 -8.49 10.36
CA ARG A 117 -0.34 -8.27 10.09
C ARG A 117 0.43 -7.89 11.36
N LEU A 118 -0.16 -7.03 12.20
CA LEU A 118 0.47 -6.68 13.48
C LEU A 118 0.65 -7.92 14.36
N LEU A 119 -0.37 -8.78 14.47
CA LEU A 119 -0.28 -10.03 15.23
C LEU A 119 0.76 -10.98 14.63
N ASP A 120 0.79 -11.12 13.31
CA ASP A 120 1.74 -11.96 12.59
C ASP A 120 3.20 -11.54 12.88
N MET A 121 3.48 -10.23 12.97
CA MET A 121 4.80 -9.71 13.31
C MET A 121 5.27 -10.13 14.72
N TYR A 122 4.34 -10.41 15.65
CA TYR A 122 4.66 -10.90 16.99
C TYR A 122 4.67 -12.41 17.11
N CYS A 123 3.91 -13.12 16.30
CA CYS A 123 3.62 -14.54 16.47
C CYS A 123 4.34 -15.44 15.46
N LYS A 124 4.69 -14.90 14.30
CA LYS A 124 5.35 -15.67 13.23
C LYS A 124 6.86 -15.49 13.23
N THR A 125 7.55 -16.53 12.81
CA THR A 125 8.98 -16.48 12.52
C THR A 125 9.24 -15.68 11.24
N THR A 126 10.49 -15.24 11.05
CA THR A 126 10.91 -14.55 9.81
C THR A 126 10.66 -15.41 8.57
N GLU A 127 10.90 -16.72 8.66
CA GLU A 127 10.66 -17.67 7.58
C GLU A 127 9.17 -17.74 7.20
N GLU A 128 8.28 -17.83 8.19
CA GLU A 128 6.82 -17.85 7.96
C GLU A 128 6.33 -16.54 7.33
N LEU A 129 6.82 -15.39 7.81
CA LEU A 129 6.50 -14.09 7.21
C LEU A 129 7.01 -13.95 5.77
N TYR A 130 8.18 -14.52 5.49
CA TYR A 130 8.73 -14.55 4.14
C TYR A 130 7.91 -15.45 3.21
N LEU A 131 7.50 -16.62 3.68
CA LEU A 131 6.62 -17.52 2.93
C LEU A 131 5.26 -16.87 2.64
N ASP A 132 4.70 -16.11 3.58
CA ASP A 132 3.47 -15.35 3.35
C ASP A 132 3.65 -14.31 2.24
N LEU A 133 4.80 -13.64 2.19
CA LEU A 133 5.11 -12.68 1.13
C LEU A 133 5.23 -13.39 -0.24
N LEU A 134 5.90 -14.53 -0.30
CA LEU A 134 6.02 -15.34 -1.52
C LEU A 134 4.67 -15.90 -1.98
N ASN A 135 3.79 -16.29 -1.06
CA ASN A 135 2.44 -16.74 -1.39
C ASN A 135 1.60 -15.63 -2.06
N ARG A 136 1.81 -14.37 -1.66
CA ARG A 136 1.13 -13.22 -2.28
C ARG A 136 1.74 -12.81 -3.62
N CYS A 137 3.04 -12.97 -3.79
CA CYS A 137 3.77 -12.64 -5.00
C CYS A 137 4.95 -13.61 -5.17
N PRO A 138 4.76 -14.75 -5.87
CA PRO A 138 5.80 -15.76 -6.04
C PRO A 138 7.08 -15.21 -6.68
N ASP A 139 6.94 -14.26 -7.59
CA ASP A 139 8.06 -13.69 -8.36
C ASP A 139 8.64 -12.42 -7.72
N ILE A 140 8.33 -12.13 -6.45
CA ILE A 140 8.72 -10.86 -5.80
C ILE A 140 10.24 -10.65 -5.80
N GLN A 141 11.02 -11.72 -5.77
CA GLN A 141 12.48 -11.67 -5.80
C GLN A 141 13.04 -11.09 -7.11
N GLU A 142 12.27 -11.09 -8.20
CA GLU A 142 12.65 -10.45 -9.46
C GLU A 142 12.55 -8.92 -9.38
N TYR A 143 11.78 -8.41 -8.44
CA TYR A 143 11.47 -6.99 -8.32
C TYR A 143 12.20 -6.30 -7.16
N ILE A 144 12.47 -7.01 -6.07
CA ILE A 144 13.06 -6.45 -4.85
C ILE A 144 14.30 -7.21 -4.41
N THR A 145 15.20 -6.50 -3.72
CA THR A 145 16.45 -7.06 -3.19
C THR A 145 16.23 -7.75 -1.83
N LEU A 146 17.12 -8.65 -1.44
CA LEU A 146 17.11 -9.27 -0.10
C LEU A 146 17.16 -8.22 1.02
N LYS A 147 17.87 -7.09 0.81
CA LYS A 147 17.90 -5.98 1.76
C LYS A 147 16.51 -5.36 1.95
N GLU A 148 15.73 -5.25 0.89
CA GLU A 148 14.35 -4.74 0.95
C GLU A 148 13.42 -5.74 1.62
N VAL A 149 13.58 -7.04 1.36
CA VAL A 149 12.88 -8.10 2.09
C VAL A 149 13.19 -8.02 3.58
N ALA A 150 14.47 -7.92 3.94
CA ALA A 150 14.91 -7.79 5.35
C ALA A 150 14.29 -6.57 6.03
N SER A 151 14.29 -5.41 5.35
CA SER A 151 13.65 -4.19 5.85
C SER A 151 12.14 -4.39 6.09
N PHE A 152 11.45 -5.06 5.17
CA PHE A 152 10.02 -5.35 5.29
C PHE A 152 9.69 -6.33 6.42
N LEU A 153 10.57 -7.30 6.66
CA LEU A 153 10.43 -8.30 7.73
C LEU A 153 10.99 -7.83 9.08
N HIS A 154 11.55 -6.61 9.15
CA HIS A 154 12.18 -6.03 10.35
C HIS A 154 13.34 -6.87 10.90
N VAL A 155 14.14 -7.46 10.02
CA VAL A 155 15.34 -8.23 10.35
C VAL A 155 16.56 -7.68 9.63
N THR A 156 17.75 -8.17 9.98
CA THR A 156 18.97 -7.85 9.21
C THR A 156 19.05 -8.72 7.95
N PRO A 157 19.72 -8.23 6.88
CA PRO A 157 19.87 -9.01 5.64
C PRO A 157 20.55 -10.38 5.85
N GLU A 158 21.38 -10.52 6.90
CA GLU A 158 22.06 -11.75 7.24
C GLU A 158 21.12 -12.82 7.86
N THR A 159 19.91 -12.41 8.22
CA THR A 159 18.89 -13.30 8.83
C THR A 159 18.03 -14.01 7.78
N ILE A 160 18.01 -13.51 6.54
CA ILE A 160 17.29 -14.08 5.40
C ILE A 160 18.22 -14.98 4.61
#